data_68a8142d979fc6d8baf93e8dba2354b2
#
_entry.id   68a8142d979fc6d8baf93e8dba2354b2
#
_cell.length_a   1.000
_cell.length_b   1.000
_cell.length_c   1.000
_cell.angle_alpha   90.00
_cell.angle_beta   90.00
_cell.angle_gamma   90.00
#
_symmetry.space_group_name_H-M   'P 1'
#
loop_
_entity.id
_entity.type
_entity.pdbx_description
1 polymer ?
#
loop_
_entity_poly.entity_id
_entity_poly.type
_entity_poly.pdbx_seq_one_letter_code
_entity_poly.pdbx_strand_id
1 'polypeptide(L)'
;PDTTGYCLPEQYGAKIKYLMEHVDGVHKAILSTHCHNDLGMATANTLSGVINGARQVEVTINGIGERAGNTSLEEVVMALRCHKHLGIDTGINSKGLTSVSRLVSSLMNMPVQANKAIVGRNAFAHSSGIHQDGVLKDRGNYEIIDPKDVGLDESVIALTARSGRAALHHRLDLLGIKLEQHE
;
A
#
# COMPACT_ATOMS: atom_id res chain seq x y z
N PRO A 1 -21.76 -1.83 -4.98
CA PRO A 1 -20.91 -2.45 -3.94
C PRO A 1 -20.66 -3.92 -4.21
N ASP A 2 -19.54 -4.44 -3.72
CA ASP A 2 -19.27 -5.87 -3.53
C ASP A 2 -19.43 -6.19 -2.04
N THR A 3 -20.68 -6.32 -1.62
CA THR A 3 -21.05 -6.38 -0.20
C THR A 3 -20.53 -7.63 0.51
N THR A 4 -20.31 -8.72 -0.21
CA THR A 4 -19.83 -9.97 0.37
C THR A 4 -18.34 -10.23 0.12
N GLY A 5 -17.67 -9.31 -0.57
CA GLY A 5 -16.25 -9.44 -0.93
C GLY A 5 -15.95 -10.64 -1.83
N TYR A 6 -16.90 -11.03 -2.68
CA TYR A 6 -16.85 -12.25 -3.48
C TYR A 6 -16.27 -12.06 -4.88
N CYS A 7 -16.40 -10.86 -5.46
CA CYS A 7 -16.01 -10.60 -6.83
C CYS A 7 -14.49 -10.72 -7.06
N LEU A 8 -14.12 -11.26 -8.21
CA LEU A 8 -12.78 -11.09 -8.74
C LEU A 8 -12.65 -9.72 -9.43
N PRO A 9 -11.44 -9.11 -9.50
CA PRO A 9 -11.24 -7.77 -10.05
C PRO A 9 -11.77 -7.60 -11.48
N GLU A 10 -11.58 -8.58 -12.35
CA GLU A 10 -12.08 -8.54 -13.71
C GLU A 10 -13.61 -8.50 -13.76
N GLN A 11 -14.28 -9.32 -12.94
CA GLN A 11 -15.74 -9.36 -12.86
C GLN A 11 -16.32 -8.05 -12.37
N TYR A 12 -15.69 -7.45 -11.35
CA TYR A 12 -16.12 -6.19 -10.77
C TYR A 12 -15.93 -5.04 -11.77
N GLY A 13 -14.74 -4.94 -12.38
CA GLY A 13 -14.45 -3.93 -13.40
C GLY A 13 -15.37 -4.05 -14.61
N ALA A 14 -15.62 -5.26 -15.11
CA ALA A 14 -16.54 -5.48 -16.23
C ALA A 14 -17.97 -4.99 -15.90
N LYS A 15 -18.42 -5.14 -14.64
CA LYS A 15 -19.73 -4.62 -14.22
C LYS A 15 -19.77 -3.09 -14.25
N ILE A 16 -18.73 -2.42 -13.77
CA ILE A 16 -18.63 -0.96 -13.83
C ILE A 16 -18.61 -0.48 -15.29
N LYS A 17 -17.78 -1.11 -16.12
CA LYS A 17 -17.72 -0.82 -17.55
C LYS A 17 -19.08 -0.97 -18.23
N TYR A 18 -19.78 -2.07 -17.96
CA TYR A 18 -21.12 -2.30 -18.49
C TYR A 18 -22.09 -1.18 -18.13
N LEU A 19 -22.09 -0.71 -16.86
CA LEU A 19 -22.93 0.40 -16.44
C LEU A 19 -22.57 1.70 -17.17
N MET A 20 -21.27 1.98 -17.36
CA MET A 20 -20.81 3.16 -18.08
C MET A 20 -21.22 3.15 -19.55
N GLU A 21 -21.33 1.99 -20.16
CA GLU A 21 -21.66 1.85 -21.59
C GLU A 21 -23.16 1.75 -21.87
N HIS A 22 -23.98 1.29 -20.91
CA HIS A 22 -25.37 0.92 -21.19
C HIS A 22 -26.41 1.69 -20.37
N VAL A 23 -26.00 2.50 -19.37
CA VAL A 23 -26.97 3.28 -18.60
C VAL A 23 -27.08 4.67 -19.20
N ASP A 24 -28.26 5.03 -19.69
CA ASP A 24 -28.53 6.35 -20.23
C ASP A 24 -28.29 7.44 -19.20
N GLY A 25 -27.50 8.43 -19.57
CA GLY A 25 -27.20 9.56 -18.71
C GLY A 25 -26.22 9.28 -17.57
N VAL A 26 -25.57 8.13 -17.53
CA VAL A 26 -24.55 7.76 -16.51
C VAL A 26 -23.46 8.83 -16.36
N HIS A 27 -23.10 9.53 -17.43
CA HIS A 27 -22.12 10.61 -17.43
C HIS A 27 -22.57 11.85 -16.64
N LYS A 28 -23.82 11.93 -16.23
CA LYS A 28 -24.35 12.99 -15.35
C LYS A 28 -24.21 12.65 -13.86
N ALA A 29 -23.74 11.43 -13.53
CA ALA A 29 -23.53 10.96 -12.20
C ALA A 29 -22.06 10.53 -12.00
N ILE A 30 -21.64 10.46 -10.74
CA ILE A 30 -20.33 9.91 -10.35
C ILE A 30 -20.58 8.49 -9.83
N LEU A 31 -20.05 7.49 -10.53
CA LEU A 31 -20.04 6.12 -10.03
C LEU A 31 -19.00 5.97 -8.91
N SER A 32 -19.47 5.42 -7.77
CA SER A 32 -18.65 5.07 -6.63
C SER A 32 -18.44 3.56 -6.52
N THR A 33 -17.24 3.16 -6.10
CA THR A 33 -16.96 1.77 -5.73
C THR A 33 -16.99 1.60 -4.22
N HIS A 34 -17.55 0.48 -3.75
CA HIS A 34 -17.53 0.06 -2.35
C HIS A 34 -17.28 -1.44 -2.30
N CYS A 35 -16.13 -1.85 -1.78
CA CYS A 35 -15.71 -3.25 -1.79
C CYS A 35 -15.30 -3.73 -0.41
N HIS A 36 -15.78 -4.94 -0.04
CA HIS A 36 -15.39 -5.66 1.16
C HIS A 36 -14.23 -6.62 0.88
N ASN A 37 -13.50 -7.02 1.92
CA ASN A 37 -12.20 -7.65 1.80
C ASN A 37 -12.18 -9.14 2.20
N ASP A 38 -13.31 -9.81 2.16
CA ASP A 38 -13.47 -11.18 2.64
C ASP A 38 -12.53 -12.19 1.95
N LEU A 39 -12.26 -12.00 0.68
CA LEU A 39 -11.28 -12.79 -0.08
C LEU A 39 -9.96 -12.04 -0.32
N GLY A 40 -9.71 -10.90 0.33
CA GLY A 40 -8.51 -10.11 0.13
C GLY A 40 -8.46 -9.33 -1.19
N MET A 41 -9.61 -9.13 -1.86
CA MET A 41 -9.68 -8.51 -3.20
C MET A 41 -10.19 -7.06 -3.19
N ALA A 42 -10.52 -6.48 -2.04
CA ALA A 42 -11.17 -5.19 -1.97
C ALA A 42 -10.42 -4.07 -2.71
N THR A 43 -9.12 -3.93 -2.47
CA THR A 43 -8.29 -2.92 -3.14
C THR A 43 -8.19 -3.19 -4.64
N ALA A 44 -8.00 -4.44 -5.04
CA ALA A 44 -7.92 -4.82 -6.44
C ALA A 44 -9.25 -4.57 -7.18
N ASN A 45 -10.39 -4.91 -6.55
CA ASN A 45 -11.73 -4.64 -7.09
C ASN A 45 -11.99 -3.14 -7.23
N THR A 46 -11.65 -2.36 -6.21
CA THR A 46 -11.77 -0.89 -6.24
C THR A 46 -10.96 -0.28 -7.39
N LEU A 47 -9.69 -0.66 -7.53
CA LEU A 47 -8.85 -0.18 -8.62
C LEU A 47 -9.39 -0.62 -9.99
N SER A 48 -9.87 -1.85 -10.12
CA SER A 48 -10.52 -2.32 -11.33
C SER A 48 -11.76 -1.49 -11.69
N GLY A 49 -12.57 -1.13 -10.69
CA GLY A 49 -13.70 -0.23 -10.89
C GLY A 49 -13.29 1.17 -11.36
N VAL A 50 -12.23 1.72 -10.77
CA VAL A 50 -11.68 3.04 -11.16
C VAL A 50 -11.17 3.01 -12.61
N ILE A 51 -10.42 1.98 -13.00
CA ILE A 51 -9.91 1.81 -14.36
C ILE A 51 -11.06 1.71 -15.37
N ASN A 52 -12.20 1.15 -14.96
CA ASN A 52 -13.37 0.96 -15.80
C ASN A 52 -14.43 2.06 -15.70
N GLY A 53 -14.12 3.21 -15.07
CA GLY A 53 -14.96 4.40 -15.16
C GLY A 53 -15.50 4.97 -13.86
N ALA A 54 -15.37 4.28 -12.73
CA ALA A 54 -15.69 4.87 -11.42
C ALA A 54 -14.74 6.05 -11.14
N ARG A 55 -15.26 7.09 -10.49
CA ARG A 55 -14.50 8.29 -10.14
C ARG A 55 -14.63 8.67 -8.66
N GLN A 56 -15.30 7.85 -7.90
CA GLN A 56 -15.34 7.91 -6.44
C GLN A 56 -15.03 6.52 -5.88
N VAL A 57 -14.33 6.47 -4.75
CA VAL A 57 -14.01 5.24 -4.04
C VAL A 57 -14.39 5.40 -2.56
N GLU A 58 -15.05 4.41 -2.00
CA GLU A 58 -15.39 4.36 -0.59
C GLU A 58 -14.40 3.43 0.09
N VAL A 59 -13.54 4.02 0.91
CA VAL A 59 -12.37 3.36 1.48
C VAL A 59 -12.22 3.71 2.96
N THR A 60 -11.47 2.93 3.70
CA THR A 60 -11.25 3.16 5.13
C THR A 60 -9.77 3.17 5.47
N ILE A 61 -9.39 3.92 6.50
CA ILE A 61 -8.03 3.87 7.05
C ILE A 61 -7.77 2.46 7.57
N ASN A 62 -6.62 1.88 7.22
CA ASN A 62 -6.21 0.52 7.57
C ASN A 62 -7.13 -0.59 7.01
N GLY A 63 -8.07 -0.26 6.14
CA GLY A 63 -9.05 -1.22 5.66
C GLY A 63 -10.07 -1.65 6.72
N ILE A 64 -10.27 -0.87 7.78
CA ILE A 64 -11.23 -1.20 8.85
C ILE A 64 -12.63 -1.30 8.28
N GLY A 65 -13.40 -2.29 8.74
CA GLY A 65 -14.79 -2.49 8.33
C GLY A 65 -15.34 -3.79 8.88
N GLU A 66 -16.54 -4.13 8.46
CA GLU A 66 -17.18 -5.39 8.85
C GLU A 66 -16.38 -6.61 8.37
N ARG A 67 -16.40 -7.69 9.13
CA ARG A 67 -15.77 -8.99 8.85
C ARG A 67 -14.26 -8.84 8.59
N ALA A 68 -13.82 -9.03 7.34
CA ALA A 68 -12.41 -8.88 6.94
C ALA A 68 -12.02 -7.43 6.56
N GLY A 69 -12.96 -6.49 6.68
CA GLY A 69 -12.75 -5.08 6.41
C GLY A 69 -13.15 -4.63 5.01
N ASN A 70 -12.80 -3.40 4.70
CA ASN A 70 -13.09 -2.73 3.44
C ASN A 70 -11.81 -2.46 2.67
N THR A 71 -11.95 -1.81 1.52
CA THR A 71 -10.80 -1.29 0.77
C THR A 71 -9.98 -0.33 1.64
N SER A 72 -8.68 -0.52 1.64
CA SER A 72 -7.73 0.30 2.38
C SER A 72 -7.40 1.59 1.62
N LEU A 73 -7.58 2.75 2.25
CA LEU A 73 -7.30 4.07 1.67
C LEU A 73 -5.84 4.19 1.24
N GLU A 74 -4.92 3.81 2.11
CA GLU A 74 -3.48 3.91 1.87
C GLU A 74 -3.03 3.07 0.68
N GLU A 75 -3.63 1.90 0.47
CA GLU A 75 -3.32 1.03 -0.66
C GLU A 75 -3.80 1.63 -1.98
N VAL A 76 -5.03 2.16 -2.03
CA VAL A 76 -5.57 2.81 -3.24
C VAL A 76 -4.77 4.05 -3.60
N VAL A 77 -4.50 4.92 -2.62
CA VAL A 77 -3.75 6.16 -2.84
C VAL A 77 -2.37 5.87 -3.41
N MET A 78 -1.64 4.92 -2.82
CA MET A 78 -0.28 4.62 -3.27
C MET A 78 -0.27 3.82 -4.58
N ALA A 79 -1.25 2.96 -4.82
CA ALA A 79 -1.39 2.29 -6.11
C ALA A 79 -1.59 3.30 -7.25
N LEU A 80 -2.47 4.28 -7.09
CA LEU A 80 -2.67 5.34 -8.10
C LEU A 80 -1.40 6.17 -8.30
N ARG A 81 -0.68 6.51 -7.23
CA ARG A 81 0.58 7.28 -7.34
C ARG A 81 1.70 6.52 -8.04
N CYS A 82 1.79 5.21 -7.84
CA CYS A 82 2.77 4.37 -8.54
C CYS A 82 2.41 4.15 -10.02
N HIS A 83 1.12 4.14 -10.34
CA HIS A 83 0.63 3.87 -11.70
C HIS A 83 0.17 5.15 -12.43
N LYS A 84 1.04 6.15 -12.48
CA LYS A 84 0.77 7.46 -13.13
C LYS A 84 0.29 7.37 -14.57
N HIS A 85 0.66 6.29 -15.27
CA HIS A 85 0.21 6.04 -16.65
C HIS A 85 -1.31 5.87 -16.78
N LEU A 86 -2.03 5.62 -15.70
CA LEU A 86 -3.49 5.56 -15.69
C LEU A 86 -4.15 6.94 -15.88
N GLY A 87 -3.39 8.03 -15.68
CA GLY A 87 -3.93 9.40 -15.77
C GLY A 87 -4.96 9.72 -14.70
N ILE A 88 -4.98 8.96 -13.58
CA ILE A 88 -5.92 9.10 -12.47
C ILE A 88 -5.10 9.38 -11.21
N ASP A 89 -5.51 10.39 -10.45
CA ASP A 89 -4.84 10.77 -9.21
C ASP A 89 -5.88 11.16 -8.15
N THR A 90 -5.41 11.43 -6.94
CA THR A 90 -6.20 11.84 -5.78
C THR A 90 -5.51 12.99 -5.05
N GLY A 91 -6.30 13.90 -4.49
CA GLY A 91 -5.80 15.01 -3.67
C GLY A 91 -5.36 14.62 -2.25
N ILE A 92 -5.33 13.33 -1.91
CA ILE A 92 -4.93 12.86 -0.57
C ILE A 92 -3.44 13.15 -0.34
N ASN A 93 -3.11 13.76 0.80
CA ASN A 93 -1.73 13.94 1.26
C ASN A 93 -1.17 12.60 1.77
N SER A 94 -0.43 11.91 0.91
CA SER A 94 0.14 10.60 1.24
C SER A 94 1.15 10.65 2.40
N LYS A 95 1.84 11.77 2.60
CA LYS A 95 2.79 11.92 3.73
C LYS A 95 2.12 11.84 5.11
N GLY A 96 0.79 11.96 5.17
CA GLY A 96 0.00 11.75 6.38
C GLY A 96 -0.41 10.29 6.62
N LEU A 97 -0.23 9.38 5.67
CA LEU A 97 -0.81 8.03 5.73
C LEU A 97 -0.35 7.24 6.96
N THR A 98 0.95 7.21 7.22
CA THR A 98 1.50 6.43 8.35
C THR A 98 1.05 7.01 9.70
N SER A 99 1.04 8.33 9.86
CA SER A 99 0.62 8.97 11.12
C SER A 99 -0.87 8.77 11.39
N VAL A 100 -1.71 8.93 10.36
CA VAL A 100 -3.16 8.70 10.46
C VAL A 100 -3.47 7.23 10.73
N SER A 101 -2.78 6.30 10.05
CA SER A 101 -2.91 4.87 10.29
C SER A 101 -2.63 4.51 11.76
N ARG A 102 -1.55 5.04 12.34
CA ARG A 102 -1.20 4.81 13.75
C ARG A 102 -2.23 5.40 14.71
N LEU A 103 -2.71 6.61 14.42
CA LEU A 103 -3.73 7.28 15.21
C LEU A 103 -5.02 6.45 15.26
N VAL A 104 -5.55 6.05 14.09
CA VAL A 104 -6.76 5.23 13.99
C VAL A 104 -6.58 3.88 14.67
N SER A 105 -5.45 3.21 14.45
CA SER A 105 -5.11 1.94 15.12
C SER A 105 -5.16 2.08 16.65
N SER A 106 -4.64 3.17 17.19
CA SER A 106 -4.65 3.45 18.62
C SER A 106 -6.07 3.73 19.14
N LEU A 107 -6.83 4.61 18.46
CA LEU A 107 -8.18 5.00 18.88
C LEU A 107 -9.18 3.84 18.81
N MET A 108 -9.03 2.98 17.81
CA MET A 108 -9.90 1.81 17.62
C MET A 108 -9.43 0.58 18.43
N ASN A 109 -8.26 0.65 19.06
CA ASN A 109 -7.60 -0.50 19.70
C ASN A 109 -7.50 -1.71 18.75
N MET A 110 -7.21 -1.45 17.48
CA MET A 110 -7.04 -2.44 16.42
C MET A 110 -5.61 -2.33 15.84
N PRO A 111 -4.66 -3.13 16.35
CA PRO A 111 -3.28 -3.09 15.89
C PRO A 111 -3.17 -3.43 14.39
N VAL A 112 -2.43 -2.61 13.65
CA VAL A 112 -2.13 -2.88 12.24
C VAL A 112 -1.20 -4.09 12.16
N GLN A 113 -1.51 -5.02 11.25
CA GLN A 113 -0.64 -6.17 10.98
C GLN A 113 0.77 -5.70 10.59
N ALA A 114 1.80 -6.37 11.08
CA ALA A 114 3.18 -5.97 10.83
C ALA A 114 3.54 -5.93 9.33
N ASN A 115 2.96 -6.81 8.54
CA ASN A 115 3.14 -6.92 7.10
C ASN A 115 2.03 -6.23 6.27
N LYS A 116 1.19 -5.40 6.88
CA LYS A 116 0.18 -4.62 6.15
C LYS A 116 0.88 -3.76 5.09
N ALA A 117 0.37 -3.80 3.87
CA ALA A 117 0.88 -2.96 2.81
C ALA A 117 0.88 -1.47 3.22
N ILE A 118 1.87 -0.72 2.80
CA ILE A 118 2.06 0.72 2.97
C ILE A 118 2.35 1.15 4.42
N VAL A 119 1.57 0.73 5.41
CA VAL A 119 1.60 1.27 6.78
C VAL A 119 2.05 0.28 7.86
N GLY A 120 2.20 -0.99 7.51
CA GLY A 120 2.73 -2.00 8.43
C GLY A 120 4.19 -1.72 8.79
N ARG A 121 4.59 -2.06 10.00
CA ARG A 121 5.98 -1.81 10.48
C ARG A 121 7.06 -2.49 9.64
N ASN A 122 6.70 -3.55 8.90
CA ASN A 122 7.62 -4.28 8.02
C ASN A 122 7.52 -3.85 6.55
N ALA A 123 6.61 -2.91 6.21
CA ALA A 123 6.35 -2.53 4.81
C ALA A 123 7.62 -1.99 4.10
N PHE A 124 8.53 -1.38 4.87
CA PHE A 124 9.81 -0.84 4.39
C PHE A 124 11.00 -1.47 5.13
N ALA A 125 10.88 -2.73 5.57
CA ALA A 125 11.93 -3.43 6.29
C ALA A 125 12.53 -4.54 5.40
N HIS A 126 13.84 -4.50 5.22
CA HIS A 126 14.59 -5.49 4.47
C HIS A 126 15.39 -6.39 5.42
N SER A 127 15.19 -7.70 5.35
CA SER A 127 15.85 -8.67 6.23
C SER A 127 16.79 -9.64 5.50
N SER A 128 16.64 -9.80 4.19
CA SER A 128 17.50 -10.68 3.37
C SER A 128 18.79 -9.95 2.99
N GLY A 129 19.94 -10.61 3.12
CA GLY A 129 21.26 -10.02 2.80
C GLY A 129 21.36 -9.51 1.36
N ILE A 130 20.79 -10.24 0.39
CA ILE A 130 20.78 -9.83 -1.03
C ILE A 130 19.93 -8.58 -1.22
N HIS A 131 18.76 -8.52 -0.58
CA HIS A 131 17.87 -7.35 -0.67
C HIS A 131 18.51 -6.13 0.01
N GLN A 132 19.12 -6.33 1.17
CA GLN A 132 19.82 -5.27 1.91
C GLN A 132 20.97 -4.67 1.09
N ASP A 133 21.80 -5.51 0.48
CA ASP A 133 22.89 -5.07 -0.42
C ASP A 133 22.34 -4.32 -1.64
N GLY A 134 21.23 -4.81 -2.23
CA GLY A 134 20.57 -4.16 -3.37
C GLY A 134 20.00 -2.80 -3.03
N VAL A 135 19.31 -2.66 -1.89
CA VAL A 135 18.76 -1.37 -1.40
C VAL A 135 19.87 -0.36 -1.10
N LEU A 136 21.01 -0.81 -0.55
CA LEU A 136 22.16 0.06 -0.27
C LEU A 136 22.83 0.57 -1.55
N LYS A 137 22.79 -0.20 -2.64
CA LYS A 137 23.30 0.19 -3.95
C LYS A 137 22.35 1.08 -4.74
N ASP A 138 21.09 0.66 -4.84
CA ASP A 138 20.02 1.41 -5.49
C ASP A 138 18.67 0.96 -4.91
N ARG A 139 17.97 1.86 -4.23
CA ARG A 139 16.64 1.61 -3.64
C ARG A 139 15.61 1.17 -4.67
N GLY A 140 15.65 1.73 -5.88
CA GLY A 140 14.72 1.42 -6.95
C GLY A 140 14.66 -0.06 -7.35
N ASN A 141 15.69 -0.84 -7.00
CA ASN A 141 15.72 -2.28 -7.26
C ASN A 141 14.72 -3.09 -6.41
N TYR A 142 14.34 -2.58 -5.23
CA TYR A 142 13.51 -3.33 -4.26
C TYR A 142 12.40 -2.50 -3.62
N GLU A 143 12.33 -1.19 -3.88
CA GLU A 143 11.33 -0.29 -3.34
C GLU A 143 10.62 0.43 -4.48
N ILE A 144 9.33 0.17 -4.64
CA ILE A 144 8.46 0.87 -5.60
C ILE A 144 7.89 2.18 -5.01
N ILE A 145 8.07 2.39 -3.71
CA ILE A 145 7.56 3.53 -2.95
C ILE A 145 8.70 4.05 -2.07
N ASP A 146 8.99 5.36 -2.14
CA ASP A 146 9.88 5.99 -1.17
C ASP A 146 9.15 6.07 0.19
N PRO A 147 9.75 5.61 1.31
CA PRO A 147 9.17 5.77 2.65
C PRO A 147 8.71 7.20 2.96
N LYS A 148 9.41 8.20 2.46
CA LYS A 148 9.07 9.62 2.63
C LYS A 148 7.73 10.00 1.99
N ASP A 149 7.31 9.27 0.96
CA ASP A 149 6.02 9.49 0.30
C ASP A 149 4.82 9.11 1.18
N VAL A 150 5.06 8.31 2.22
CA VAL A 150 4.05 7.89 3.19
C VAL A 150 4.29 8.42 4.60
N GLY A 151 5.26 9.34 4.75
CA GLY A 151 5.55 10.02 6.01
C GLY A 151 6.48 9.25 6.95
N LEU A 152 7.36 8.42 6.40
CA LEU A 152 8.47 7.80 7.11
C LEU A 152 9.79 8.45 6.68
N ASP A 153 10.72 8.58 7.61
CA ASP A 153 12.01 9.22 7.30
C ASP A 153 12.90 8.34 6.44
N GLU A 154 12.97 7.02 6.76
CA GLU A 154 13.84 6.05 6.09
C GLU A 154 13.29 4.63 6.13
N SER A 155 13.80 3.77 5.22
CA SER A 155 13.63 2.32 5.29
C SER A 155 14.49 1.73 6.41
N VAL A 156 14.00 0.68 7.05
CA VAL A 156 14.70 0.03 8.15
C VAL A 156 15.45 -1.21 7.63
N ILE A 157 16.76 -1.19 7.74
CA ILE A 157 17.58 -2.39 7.56
C ILE A 157 17.61 -3.14 8.90
N ALA A 158 16.76 -4.15 9.02
CA ALA A 158 16.67 -4.96 10.22
C ALA A 158 17.75 -6.06 10.20
N LEU A 159 18.64 -6.08 11.19
CA LEU A 159 19.56 -7.20 11.38
C LEU A 159 18.79 -8.44 11.87
N THR A 160 18.93 -9.54 11.15
CA THR A 160 18.33 -10.83 11.47
C THR A 160 19.37 -11.94 11.21
N ALA A 161 19.05 -13.17 11.58
CA ALA A 161 19.89 -14.32 11.27
C ALA A 161 20.12 -14.55 9.75
N ARG A 162 19.38 -13.84 8.91
CA ARG A 162 19.50 -13.89 7.44
C ARG A 162 20.24 -12.68 6.84
N SER A 163 20.68 -11.74 7.68
CA SER A 163 21.42 -10.57 7.22
C SER A 163 22.82 -10.94 6.78
N GLY A 164 23.26 -10.35 5.69
CA GLY A 164 24.60 -10.53 5.16
C GLY A 164 25.59 -9.48 5.71
N ARG A 165 26.86 -9.61 5.29
CA ARG A 165 27.95 -8.71 5.69
C ARG A 165 27.65 -7.24 5.42
N ALA A 166 27.03 -6.90 4.28
CA ALA A 166 26.71 -5.53 3.92
C ALA A 166 25.79 -4.83 4.95
N ALA A 167 24.78 -5.53 5.46
CA ALA A 167 23.89 -5.00 6.47
C ALA A 167 24.59 -4.81 7.84
N LEU A 168 25.49 -5.71 8.18
CA LEU A 168 26.31 -5.60 9.39
C LEU A 168 27.22 -4.36 9.32
N HIS A 169 27.98 -4.20 8.23
CA HIS A 169 28.83 -3.02 8.03
C HIS A 169 28.04 -1.73 8.08
N HIS A 170 26.91 -1.66 7.37
CA HIS A 170 26.02 -0.47 7.42
C HIS A 170 25.57 -0.15 8.85
N ARG A 171 25.21 -1.17 9.64
CA ARG A 171 24.80 -0.94 11.04
C ARG A 171 25.95 -0.47 11.92
N LEU A 172 27.14 -1.01 11.72
CA LEU A 172 28.33 -0.59 12.45
C LEU A 172 28.74 0.84 12.09
N ASP A 173 28.67 1.20 10.80
CA ASP A 173 28.91 2.57 10.33
C ASP A 173 27.95 3.58 10.99
N LEU A 174 26.66 3.24 11.10
CA LEU A 174 25.67 4.05 11.81
C LEU A 174 25.99 4.23 13.31
N LEU A 175 26.69 3.27 13.91
CA LEU A 175 27.15 3.32 15.30
C LEU A 175 28.54 3.95 15.45
N GLY A 176 29.17 4.39 14.35
CA GLY A 176 30.51 4.96 14.35
C GLY A 176 31.62 3.93 14.56
N ILE A 177 31.32 2.63 14.41
CA ILE A 177 32.27 1.53 14.59
C ILE A 177 32.83 1.13 13.24
N LYS A 178 34.13 1.25 13.04
CA LYS A 178 34.84 0.81 11.84
C LYS A 178 35.49 -0.56 12.11
N LEU A 179 35.15 -1.55 11.28
CA LEU A 179 35.86 -2.83 11.29
C LEU A 179 37.12 -2.74 10.43
N GLU A 180 38.22 -3.36 10.86
CA GLU A 180 39.39 -3.56 10.02
C GLU A 180 39.12 -4.63 8.96
N GLN A 181 39.85 -4.59 7.82
CA GLN A 181 39.55 -5.43 6.64
C GLN A 181 39.62 -6.95 6.89
N HIS A 182 40.05 -7.39 8.05
CA HIS A 182 40.25 -8.80 8.43
C HIS A 182 39.27 -9.29 9.53
N GLU A 183 38.37 -8.46 10.00
CA GLU A 183 37.29 -8.79 10.95
C GLU A 183 35.92 -8.87 10.27
#